data_d601316148f3d3d19db4e8abd10baa41
#
_entry.id   d601316148f3d3d19db4e8abd10baa41
#
_cell.length_a   1.000
_cell.length_b   1.000
_cell.length_c   1.000
_cell.angle_alpha   90.00
_cell.angle_beta   90.00
_cell.angle_gamma   90.00
#
_symmetry.space_group_name_H-M   'P 1'
#
loop_
_entity.id
_entity.type
_entity.pdbx_description
1 polymer ?
#
loop_
_entity_poly.entity_id
_entity_poly.type
_entity_poly.pdbx_seq_one_letter_code
_entity_poly.pdbx_strand_id
1 'polypeptide(L)'
;MLFRRGSGFLCALALILSLSSAPSTAQQKNSAPAPDLATRLAKFRRVEMPFHSASLSSRERQMVGKLVEASGYLEDIYWRQSDPEGLALMRSLEGSSKPADVALRRYLTINGSRFDLIRNNEPFVGTAPLPPGRGLYPAGLTREQMEAYVREHPDQKAALYHPQTVVRREGTRLVAVPYHEAYRVWVEPAARALEEAAALSDDTRFANFLRLRAKALRDDDYYASDLAWLDLQHPKFDVIFAPYEVYLDDLLGVKTSYGAAVLIRNEEESRKLELFQKYVPEIQDALPLAAEDRPSKRGHSSPMEVMDTPFRAGDLRHGYQAVADNLPNDPRIHQEKGSKKIFFKNFMDARVQYIVLPIAKRLLRTDQAALASGEGYLAMTMMHEISHDLGPAFSRTANGRVEINEAIGPAYSALEESKADVVGMFGLDWLIEHGALPREKRSEYYASYVGGIFRTVRFGVAEAHGRGEMMEFNYLVEQGALTRDSGTGLYAIAANRMPSAIASLAKQLLAMEATGERARVETWFAKYDKMPPELIRALATATDVPVDIDPVSSFPERIQ
;
A
#
# COMPACT_ATOMS: atom_id res chain seq x y z
N MET A 1 30.44 71.26 51.51
CA MET A 1 29.26 72.05 51.09
C MET A 1 28.35 71.06 50.33
N LEU A 2 27.32 70.56 51.02
CA LEU A 2 25.91 70.93 50.88
C LEU A 2 25.41 70.76 49.43
N PHE A 3 24.50 69.85 49.06
CA PHE A 3 23.13 69.65 49.54
C PHE A 3 22.54 68.32 49.12
N ARG A 4 21.78 67.64 49.97
CA ARG A 4 20.84 66.55 49.79
C ARG A 4 19.68 66.96 48.88
N ARG A 5 19.16 66.06 48.09
CA ARG A 5 17.69 65.86 47.95
C ARG A 5 17.41 64.44 47.41
N GLY A 6 16.61 63.72 48.17
CA GLY A 6 16.09 62.37 47.79
C GLY A 6 14.82 62.51 46.93
N SER A 7 14.54 61.48 46.19
CA SER A 7 13.22 61.28 45.59
C SER A 7 12.92 59.82 45.62
N GLY A 8 11.77 59.47 46.19
CA GLY A 8 11.35 58.08 46.45
C GLY A 8 10.96 57.33 45.17
N PHE A 9 11.25 56.09 45.21
CA PHE A 9 10.76 55.12 44.24
C PHE A 9 9.39 54.60 44.70
N LEU A 10 8.32 54.90 43.95
CA LEU A 10 7.04 54.24 44.03
C LEU A 10 7.15 52.91 43.25
N CYS A 11 7.08 51.79 43.96
CA CYS A 11 6.82 50.49 43.34
C CYS A 11 5.35 50.44 42.90
N ALA A 12 5.10 50.52 41.60
CA ALA A 12 3.82 50.15 41.02
C ALA A 12 3.83 48.63 40.74
N LEU A 13 3.08 47.87 41.56
CA LEU A 13 2.78 46.46 41.31
C LEU A 13 1.79 46.37 40.15
N ALA A 14 2.25 46.03 38.96
CA ALA A 14 1.38 45.70 37.84
C ALA A 14 0.88 44.26 38.02
N LEU A 15 -0.37 44.08 38.43
CA LEU A 15 -1.10 42.80 38.36
C LEU A 15 -1.32 42.45 36.88
N ILE A 16 -0.57 41.49 36.37
CA ILE A 16 -0.86 40.85 35.07
C ILE A 16 -2.00 39.86 35.31
N LEU A 17 -3.22 40.28 35.01
CA LEU A 17 -4.34 39.38 34.84
C LEU A 17 -4.11 38.56 33.56
N SER A 18 -3.69 37.32 33.71
CA SER A 18 -3.71 36.34 32.62
C SER A 18 -5.18 35.98 32.32
N LEU A 19 -5.76 36.65 31.37
CA LEU A 19 -7.01 36.20 30.74
C LEU A 19 -6.73 34.95 29.95
N SER A 20 -6.96 33.78 30.59
CA SER A 20 -7.13 32.51 29.86
C SER A 20 -8.44 32.63 29.07
N SER A 21 -8.34 33.01 27.80
CA SER A 21 -9.47 32.94 26.89
C SER A 21 -9.86 31.48 26.69
N ALA A 22 -10.98 31.06 27.28
CA ALA A 22 -11.62 29.81 26.92
C ALA A 22 -11.88 29.82 25.41
N PRO A 23 -11.63 28.71 24.68
CA PRO A 23 -11.90 28.64 23.25
C PRO A 23 -13.38 28.91 23.00
N SER A 24 -13.67 29.72 21.97
CA SER A 24 -15.04 30.10 21.62
C SER A 24 -15.87 28.83 21.29
N THR A 25 -17.16 28.84 21.60
CA THR A 25 -18.10 27.75 21.31
C THR A 25 -18.15 27.37 19.82
N ALA A 26 -17.75 28.27 18.92
CA ALA A 26 -17.60 27.99 17.48
C ALA A 26 -16.36 27.13 17.19
N GLN A 27 -15.25 27.36 17.90
CA GLN A 27 -14.01 26.59 17.76
C GLN A 27 -14.17 25.18 18.36
N GLN A 28 -14.95 25.02 19.43
CA GLN A 28 -15.30 23.72 20.01
C GLN A 28 -16.24 22.88 19.12
N LYS A 29 -17.16 23.50 18.37
CA LYS A 29 -18.01 22.82 17.40
C LYS A 29 -17.24 22.29 16.18
N ASN A 30 -16.16 22.97 15.79
CA ASN A 30 -15.33 22.58 14.65
C ASN A 30 -14.32 21.47 14.97
N SER A 31 -14.16 21.05 16.22
CA SER A 31 -13.22 20.00 16.66
C SER A 31 -13.91 18.72 17.16
N ALA A 32 -15.23 18.68 17.19
CA ALA A 32 -15.95 17.50 17.65
C ALA A 32 -15.82 16.34 16.65
N PRO A 33 -15.54 15.10 17.12
CA PRO A 33 -15.51 13.93 16.26
C PRO A 33 -16.91 13.59 15.76
N ALA A 34 -16.98 12.90 14.62
CA ALA A 34 -18.21 12.42 14.03
C ALA A 34 -19.02 11.57 15.04
N PRO A 35 -20.33 11.77 15.16
CA PRO A 35 -21.17 11.06 16.15
C PRO A 35 -21.24 9.55 15.92
N ASP A 36 -20.93 9.08 14.72
CA ASP A 36 -20.93 7.67 14.31
C ASP A 36 -19.54 7.01 14.37
N LEU A 37 -18.57 7.61 15.07
CA LEU A 37 -17.17 7.13 15.15
C LEU A 37 -17.07 5.65 15.61
N ALA A 38 -17.90 5.24 16.56
CA ALA A 38 -17.92 3.84 17.01
C ALA A 38 -18.35 2.87 15.90
N THR A 39 -19.33 3.27 15.07
CA THR A 39 -19.78 2.50 13.91
C THR A 39 -18.70 2.42 12.84
N ARG A 40 -17.94 3.51 12.61
CA ARG A 40 -16.82 3.51 11.67
C ARG A 40 -15.69 2.60 12.15
N LEU A 41 -15.32 2.66 13.43
CA LEU A 41 -14.30 1.79 14.04
C LEU A 41 -14.66 0.31 13.98
N ALA A 42 -15.95 -0.02 14.12
CA ALA A 42 -16.41 -1.41 14.05
C ALA A 42 -16.18 -2.07 12.69
N LYS A 43 -15.88 -1.28 11.65
CA LYS A 43 -15.52 -1.78 10.32
C LYS A 43 -14.08 -2.28 10.22
N PHE A 44 -13.26 -2.03 11.22
CA PHE A 44 -11.85 -2.45 11.25
C PHE A 44 -11.64 -3.51 12.34
N ARG A 45 -11.04 -4.63 11.95
CA ARG A 45 -10.70 -5.70 12.89
C ARG A 45 -9.35 -5.42 13.54
N ARG A 46 -9.35 -5.16 14.84
CA ARG A 46 -8.11 -5.06 15.62
C ARG A 46 -7.41 -6.42 15.67
N VAL A 47 -6.13 -6.45 15.26
CA VAL A 47 -5.31 -7.66 15.19
C VAL A 47 -3.94 -7.39 15.79
N GLU A 48 -3.55 -8.20 16.78
CA GLU A 48 -2.19 -8.15 17.32
C GLU A 48 -1.19 -8.68 16.29
N MET A 49 -0.08 -7.93 16.09
CA MET A 49 1.04 -8.31 15.24
C MET A 49 2.24 -8.64 16.14
N PRO A 50 2.38 -9.88 16.60
CA PRO A 50 3.40 -10.24 17.56
C PRO A 50 4.80 -10.22 16.92
N PHE A 51 5.78 -9.75 17.68
CA PHE A 51 7.18 -9.88 17.33
C PHE A 51 7.74 -11.22 17.83
N HIS A 52 7.90 -12.16 16.92
CA HIS A 52 8.44 -13.50 17.20
C HIS A 52 9.97 -13.45 17.34
N SER A 53 10.47 -13.09 18.51
CA SER A 53 11.90 -12.88 18.75
C SER A 53 12.65 -14.11 19.31
N ALA A 54 11.99 -15.24 19.51
CA ALA A 54 12.59 -16.41 20.16
C ALA A 54 13.78 -17.00 19.41
N SER A 55 13.74 -16.96 18.07
CA SER A 55 14.81 -17.43 17.18
C SER A 55 15.93 -16.41 16.95
N LEU A 56 15.82 -15.19 17.50
CA LEU A 56 16.77 -14.12 17.29
C LEU A 56 17.81 -14.07 18.42
N SER A 57 19.05 -13.82 18.08
CA SER A 57 20.11 -13.52 19.02
C SER A 57 19.84 -12.19 19.77
N SER A 58 20.55 -11.95 20.88
CA SER A 58 20.44 -10.67 21.59
C SER A 58 20.84 -9.49 20.71
N ARG A 59 21.87 -9.67 19.87
CA ARG A 59 22.36 -8.66 18.94
C ARG A 59 21.34 -8.34 17.86
N GLU A 60 20.70 -9.35 17.28
CA GLU A 60 19.62 -9.18 16.29
C GLU A 60 18.40 -8.47 16.88
N ARG A 61 18.00 -8.81 18.11
CA ARG A 61 16.91 -8.09 18.80
C ARG A 61 17.23 -6.62 19.03
N GLN A 62 18.49 -6.29 19.39
CA GLN A 62 18.94 -4.90 19.51
C GLN A 62 18.92 -4.18 18.17
N MET A 63 19.36 -4.83 17.10
CA MET A 63 19.29 -4.30 15.73
C MET A 63 17.87 -3.98 15.31
N VAL A 64 16.94 -4.92 15.50
CA VAL A 64 15.51 -4.68 15.24
C VAL A 64 14.97 -3.51 16.06
N GLY A 65 15.35 -3.40 17.33
CA GLY A 65 15.00 -2.25 18.17
C GLY A 65 15.46 -0.91 17.59
N LYS A 66 16.68 -0.87 17.00
CA LYS A 66 17.18 0.34 16.31
C LYS A 66 16.46 0.64 15.00
N LEU A 67 16.08 -0.39 14.24
CA LEU A 67 15.27 -0.21 13.03
C LEU A 67 13.87 0.33 13.37
N VAL A 68 13.25 -0.16 14.45
CA VAL A 68 11.96 0.36 14.96
C VAL A 68 12.11 1.81 15.44
N GLU A 69 13.19 2.13 16.17
CA GLU A 69 13.49 3.49 16.61
C GLU A 69 13.59 4.45 15.41
N ALA A 70 14.37 4.05 14.38
CA ALA A 70 14.50 4.82 13.14
C ALA A 70 13.14 5.04 12.47
N SER A 71 12.33 3.98 12.37
CA SER A 71 11.00 4.03 11.76
C SER A 71 10.05 4.99 12.47
N GLY A 72 10.14 5.13 13.80
CA GLY A 72 9.36 6.06 14.58
C GLY A 72 9.57 7.53 14.16
N TYR A 73 10.78 7.91 13.73
CA TYR A 73 11.01 9.25 13.20
C TYR A 73 10.35 9.49 11.83
N LEU A 74 10.21 8.43 11.01
CA LEU A 74 9.48 8.55 9.73
C LEU A 74 7.97 8.68 9.96
N GLU A 75 7.44 8.04 11.01
CA GLU A 75 6.05 8.26 11.46
C GLU A 75 5.78 9.74 11.76
N ASP A 76 6.70 10.38 12.46
CA ASP A 76 6.63 11.81 12.77
C ASP A 76 6.64 12.70 11.53
N ILE A 77 7.44 12.34 10.52
CA ILE A 77 7.49 13.08 9.24
C ILE A 77 6.18 12.86 8.48
N TYR A 78 5.70 11.62 8.39
CA TYR A 78 4.47 11.29 7.68
C TYR A 78 3.27 12.10 8.17
N TRP A 79 3.06 12.22 9.48
CA TRP A 79 1.99 13.03 10.04
C TRP A 79 2.07 14.51 9.62
N ARG A 80 3.29 15.04 9.44
CA ARG A 80 3.51 16.41 8.96
C ARG A 80 3.28 16.53 7.46
N GLN A 81 3.46 15.46 6.71
CA GLN A 81 3.12 15.41 5.29
C GLN A 81 1.61 15.21 5.08
N SER A 82 0.99 14.34 5.87
CA SER A 82 -0.42 13.96 5.74
C SER A 82 -1.38 15.00 6.32
N ASP A 83 -1.33 15.21 7.64
CA ASP A 83 -2.27 16.09 8.36
C ASP A 83 -1.61 16.73 9.61
N PRO A 84 -0.94 17.88 9.48
CA PRO A 84 -0.32 18.57 10.62
C PRO A 84 -1.29 18.93 11.75
N GLU A 85 -2.55 19.25 11.43
CA GLU A 85 -3.58 19.52 12.45
C GLU A 85 -4.06 18.23 13.12
N GLY A 86 -4.13 17.12 12.36
CA GLY A 86 -4.38 15.79 12.90
C GLY A 86 -3.30 15.36 13.88
N LEU A 87 -2.03 15.64 13.60
CA LEU A 87 -0.91 15.43 14.52
C LEU A 87 -1.08 16.23 15.82
N ALA A 88 -1.43 17.50 15.72
CA ALA A 88 -1.68 18.33 16.90
C ALA A 88 -2.83 17.77 17.76
N LEU A 89 -3.88 17.26 17.12
CA LEU A 89 -4.98 16.59 17.80
C LEU A 89 -4.51 15.29 18.46
N MET A 90 -3.78 14.42 17.76
CA MET A 90 -3.22 13.16 18.32
C MET A 90 -2.44 13.44 19.60
N ARG A 91 -1.55 14.44 19.59
CA ARG A 91 -0.76 14.86 20.76
C ARG A 91 -1.63 15.37 21.91
N SER A 92 -2.70 16.11 21.61
CA SER A 92 -3.63 16.60 22.63
C SER A 92 -4.41 15.49 23.36
N LEU A 93 -4.55 14.34 22.70
CA LEU A 93 -5.22 13.15 23.22
C LEU A 93 -4.27 12.15 23.90
N GLU A 94 -2.96 12.40 23.84
CA GLU A 94 -1.96 11.52 24.42
C GLU A 94 -2.15 11.38 25.94
N GLY A 95 -1.99 10.14 26.44
CA GLY A 95 -2.20 9.85 27.86
C GLY A 95 -3.67 9.83 28.32
N SER A 96 -4.64 10.27 27.50
CA SER A 96 -6.05 10.17 27.87
C SER A 96 -6.53 8.72 27.86
N SER A 97 -7.20 8.32 28.95
CA SER A 97 -7.86 7.01 29.10
C SER A 97 -9.38 7.07 28.85
N LYS A 98 -9.92 8.24 28.51
CA LYS A 98 -11.36 8.39 28.21
C LYS A 98 -11.71 7.56 26.96
N PRO A 99 -12.78 6.72 27.00
CA PRO A 99 -13.13 5.85 25.88
C PRO A 99 -13.30 6.58 24.53
N ALA A 100 -13.86 7.78 24.54
CA ALA A 100 -14.02 8.61 23.34
C ALA A 100 -12.67 9.06 22.75
N ASP A 101 -11.73 9.47 23.60
CA ASP A 101 -10.39 9.93 23.18
C ASP A 101 -9.56 8.74 22.66
N VAL A 102 -9.67 7.58 23.31
CA VAL A 102 -9.03 6.33 22.84
C VAL A 102 -9.58 5.92 21.48
N ALA A 103 -10.90 5.97 21.31
CA ALA A 103 -11.55 5.67 20.04
C ALA A 103 -11.11 6.65 18.93
N LEU A 104 -11.04 7.93 19.26
CA LEU A 104 -10.62 8.96 18.31
C LEU A 104 -9.17 8.79 17.89
N ARG A 105 -8.24 8.58 18.84
CA ARG A 105 -6.83 8.29 18.52
C ARG A 105 -6.70 7.09 17.60
N ARG A 106 -7.39 6.00 17.91
CA ARG A 106 -7.38 4.79 17.10
C ARG A 106 -7.85 5.09 15.66
N TYR A 107 -8.93 5.87 15.49
CA TYR A 107 -9.44 6.19 14.16
C TYR A 107 -8.53 7.15 13.39
N LEU A 108 -7.92 8.11 14.08
CA LEU A 108 -6.86 8.94 13.52
C LEU A 108 -5.67 8.10 13.04
N THR A 109 -5.22 7.13 13.84
CA THR A 109 -4.14 6.21 13.44
C THR A 109 -4.52 5.38 12.21
N ILE A 110 -5.72 4.81 12.16
CA ILE A 110 -6.18 4.03 11.00
C ILE A 110 -6.10 4.87 9.72
N ASN A 111 -6.55 6.13 9.76
CA ASN A 111 -6.61 6.97 8.56
C ASN A 111 -5.32 7.78 8.29
N GLY A 112 -4.41 7.91 9.28
CA GLY A 112 -3.24 8.78 9.18
C GLY A 112 -3.59 10.26 9.03
N SER A 113 -4.83 10.64 9.31
CA SER A 113 -5.38 11.98 9.17
C SER A 113 -6.75 12.10 9.84
N ARG A 114 -7.36 13.31 9.81
CA ARG A 114 -8.75 13.57 10.23
C ARG A 114 -9.79 13.26 9.16
N PHE A 115 -9.41 12.60 8.07
CA PHE A 115 -10.25 12.33 6.89
C PHE A 115 -10.42 10.84 6.70
N ASP A 116 -11.65 10.45 6.38
CA ASP A 116 -12.11 9.06 6.36
C ASP A 116 -11.91 8.42 4.97
N LEU A 117 -10.91 7.57 4.83
CA LEU A 117 -10.58 6.88 3.58
C LEU A 117 -11.72 6.05 3.00
N ILE A 118 -12.53 5.41 3.87
CA ILE A 118 -13.66 4.59 3.41
C ILE A 118 -14.91 5.42 3.06
N ARG A 119 -14.84 6.74 3.22
CA ARG A 119 -15.91 7.71 2.88
C ARG A 119 -15.39 8.84 2.01
N ASN A 120 -14.58 8.54 1.02
CA ASN A 120 -14.06 9.51 0.06
C ASN A 120 -13.40 10.73 0.73
N ASN A 121 -12.62 10.50 1.77
CA ASN A 121 -11.93 11.54 2.54
C ASN A 121 -12.87 12.59 3.17
N GLU A 122 -14.11 12.22 3.54
CA GLU A 122 -14.95 13.09 4.37
C GLU A 122 -14.28 13.35 5.72
N PRO A 123 -14.28 14.61 6.23
CA PRO A 123 -13.74 14.88 7.53
C PRO A 123 -14.56 14.18 8.63
N PHE A 124 -13.91 13.46 9.52
CA PHE A 124 -14.54 12.93 10.74
C PHE A 124 -14.19 13.74 11.99
N VAL A 125 -13.33 14.74 11.84
CA VAL A 125 -13.09 15.80 12.81
C VAL A 125 -13.11 17.13 12.08
N GLY A 126 -13.97 18.03 12.52
CA GLY A 126 -14.19 19.29 11.85
C GLY A 126 -15.12 19.20 10.63
N THR A 127 -15.09 20.22 9.79
CA THR A 127 -15.97 20.35 8.61
C THR A 127 -15.22 20.76 7.34
N ALA A 128 -13.94 21.12 7.47
CA ALA A 128 -13.13 21.52 6.32
C ALA A 128 -12.82 20.31 5.45
N PRO A 129 -12.91 20.42 4.12
CA PRO A 129 -12.52 19.34 3.22
C PRO A 129 -11.02 19.06 3.29
N LEU A 130 -10.63 17.87 2.85
CA LEU A 130 -9.22 17.50 2.75
C LEU A 130 -8.48 18.47 1.82
N PRO A 131 -7.38 19.13 2.29
CA PRO A 131 -6.55 19.96 1.44
C PRO A 131 -5.81 19.08 0.41
N PRO A 132 -5.93 19.32 -0.92
CA PRO A 132 -5.25 18.49 -1.92
C PRO A 132 -3.73 18.43 -1.78
N GLY A 133 -3.13 19.52 -1.27
CA GLY A 133 -1.68 19.62 -1.04
C GLY A 133 -1.24 19.14 0.34
N ARG A 134 -2.18 18.82 1.25
CA ARG A 134 -1.90 18.38 2.62
C ARG A 134 -0.79 19.22 3.28
N GLY A 135 0.17 18.61 3.99
CA GLY A 135 1.35 19.29 4.55
C GLY A 135 2.52 19.51 3.58
N LEU A 136 2.37 19.05 2.33
CA LEU A 136 3.42 19.10 1.30
C LEU A 136 3.47 20.43 0.55
N TYR A 137 2.35 21.18 0.54
CA TYR A 137 2.20 22.47 -0.15
C TYR A 137 1.63 23.54 0.76
N PRO A 138 1.75 24.83 0.39
CA PRO A 138 1.11 25.91 1.11
C PRO A 138 -0.41 25.75 1.14
N ALA A 139 -1.03 26.03 2.27
CA ALA A 139 -2.48 26.00 2.41
C ALA A 139 -3.18 26.81 1.31
N GLY A 140 -4.20 26.23 0.68
CA GLY A 140 -5.00 26.86 -0.36
C GLY A 140 -4.31 26.99 -1.73
N LEU A 141 -3.11 26.44 -1.92
CA LEU A 141 -2.51 26.36 -3.26
C LEU A 141 -3.33 25.39 -4.12
N THR A 142 -3.69 25.83 -5.34
CA THR A 142 -4.35 24.97 -6.33
C THR A 142 -3.38 24.52 -7.42
N ARG A 143 -3.75 23.48 -8.16
CA ARG A 143 -2.98 23.00 -9.33
C ARG A 143 -2.79 24.13 -10.37
N GLU A 144 -3.86 24.85 -10.68
CA GLU A 144 -3.84 25.93 -11.67
C GLU A 144 -2.89 27.07 -11.23
N GLN A 145 -2.87 27.40 -9.93
CA GLN A 145 -1.95 28.41 -9.39
C GLN A 145 -0.50 27.94 -9.48
N MET A 146 -0.24 26.67 -9.17
CA MET A 146 1.10 26.07 -9.29
C MET A 146 1.58 26.08 -10.75
N GLU A 147 0.73 25.63 -11.67
CA GLU A 147 1.04 25.62 -13.10
C GLU A 147 1.23 27.03 -13.68
N ALA A 148 0.43 28.01 -13.22
CA ALA A 148 0.60 29.41 -13.60
C ALA A 148 1.95 29.96 -13.12
N TYR A 149 2.29 29.72 -11.84
CA TYR A 149 3.56 30.14 -11.28
C TYR A 149 4.76 29.55 -12.02
N VAL A 150 4.72 28.28 -12.36
CA VAL A 150 5.80 27.59 -13.10
C VAL A 150 5.91 28.11 -14.55
N ARG A 151 4.80 28.52 -15.20
CA ARG A 151 4.88 29.17 -16.52
C ARG A 151 5.62 30.52 -16.45
N GLU A 152 5.45 31.24 -15.35
CA GLU A 152 6.15 32.52 -15.12
C GLU A 152 7.60 32.32 -14.62
N HIS A 153 7.88 31.18 -13.98
CA HIS A 153 9.18 30.84 -13.40
C HIS A 153 9.64 29.44 -13.84
N PRO A 154 9.93 29.23 -15.15
CA PRO A 154 10.24 27.89 -15.70
C PRO A 154 11.53 27.29 -15.14
N ASP A 155 12.48 28.11 -14.69
CA ASP A 155 13.72 27.72 -14.03
C ASP A 155 13.48 27.01 -12.67
N GLN A 156 12.36 27.29 -12.00
CA GLN A 156 12.01 26.68 -10.71
C GLN A 156 11.22 25.37 -10.85
N LYS A 157 10.78 25.01 -12.08
CA LYS A 157 9.93 23.85 -12.30
C LYS A 157 10.55 22.57 -11.72
N ALA A 158 11.81 22.28 -12.04
CA ALA A 158 12.48 21.08 -11.60
C ALA A 158 12.50 20.94 -10.08
N ALA A 159 12.79 22.01 -9.35
CA ALA A 159 12.81 22.01 -7.89
C ALA A 159 11.40 21.89 -7.27
N LEU A 160 10.44 22.65 -7.81
CA LEU A 160 9.06 22.65 -7.30
C LEU A 160 8.34 21.32 -7.55
N TYR A 161 8.69 20.59 -8.62
CA TYR A 161 8.14 19.27 -8.96
C TYR A 161 9.03 18.10 -8.50
N HIS A 162 10.15 18.39 -7.81
CA HIS A 162 11.00 17.31 -7.30
C HIS A 162 10.24 16.49 -6.25
N PRO A 163 10.24 15.15 -6.33
CA PRO A 163 9.47 14.29 -5.42
C PRO A 163 9.76 14.50 -3.93
N GLN A 164 11.03 14.72 -3.58
CA GLN A 164 11.50 14.88 -2.21
C GLN A 164 11.68 16.38 -1.85
N THR A 165 10.69 17.22 -2.14
CA THR A 165 10.66 18.61 -1.67
C THR A 165 9.29 19.00 -1.14
N VAL A 166 9.28 19.84 -0.11
CA VAL A 166 8.09 20.53 0.37
C VAL A 166 8.03 21.91 -0.27
N VAL A 167 6.88 22.29 -0.81
CA VAL A 167 6.69 23.65 -1.32
C VAL A 167 6.25 24.56 -0.17
N ARG A 168 6.87 25.72 -0.06
CA ARG A 168 6.53 26.78 0.92
C ARG A 168 6.22 28.08 0.19
N ARG A 169 5.49 28.97 0.86
CA ARG A 169 5.18 30.31 0.36
C ARG A 169 5.96 31.35 1.17
N GLU A 170 6.77 32.14 0.47
CA GLU A 170 7.50 33.28 1.02
C GLU A 170 7.02 34.55 0.31
N GLY A 171 6.07 35.27 0.94
CA GLY A 171 5.37 36.35 0.27
C GLY A 171 4.60 35.86 -0.96
N THR A 172 4.98 36.36 -2.13
CA THR A 172 4.40 35.90 -3.43
C THR A 172 5.14 34.74 -4.06
N ARG A 173 6.32 34.35 -3.54
CA ARG A 173 7.17 33.30 -4.11
C ARG A 173 6.79 31.92 -3.59
N LEU A 174 6.89 30.92 -4.48
CA LEU A 174 6.92 29.52 -4.09
C LEU A 174 8.39 29.06 -4.00
N VAL A 175 8.73 28.38 -2.93
CA VAL A 175 10.08 27.90 -2.66
C VAL A 175 10.01 26.40 -2.39
N ALA A 176 10.84 25.62 -3.10
CA ALA A 176 11.03 24.19 -2.84
C ALA A 176 12.07 24.01 -1.74
N VAL A 177 11.71 23.31 -0.67
CA VAL A 177 12.62 22.97 0.43
C VAL A 177 12.86 21.45 0.39
N PRO A 178 14.10 20.98 0.22
CA PRO A 178 14.43 19.56 0.23
C PRO A 178 13.98 18.87 1.52
N TYR A 179 13.60 17.60 1.45
CA TYR A 179 13.10 16.86 2.61
C TYR A 179 14.13 16.75 3.73
N HIS A 180 15.41 16.52 3.40
CA HIS A 180 16.49 16.47 4.39
C HIS A 180 16.67 17.80 5.16
N GLU A 181 16.26 18.93 4.59
CA GLU A 181 16.25 20.24 5.27
C GLU A 181 14.94 20.45 6.03
N ALA A 182 13.79 20.25 5.35
CA ALA A 182 12.47 20.47 5.91
C ALA A 182 12.19 19.60 7.15
N TYR A 183 12.74 18.39 7.16
CA TYR A 183 12.51 17.38 8.21
C TYR A 183 13.78 17.03 8.98
N ARG A 184 14.82 17.84 8.94
CA ARG A 184 16.14 17.59 9.55
C ARG A 184 16.09 17.05 10.97
N VAL A 185 15.19 17.59 11.80
CA VAL A 185 15.09 17.22 13.23
C VAL A 185 14.65 15.77 13.45
N TRP A 186 14.05 15.12 12.44
CA TRP A 186 13.65 13.71 12.44
C TRP A 186 14.56 12.86 11.56
N VAL A 187 14.98 13.37 10.42
CA VAL A 187 15.86 12.68 9.48
C VAL A 187 17.21 12.36 10.12
N GLU A 188 17.81 13.29 10.83
CA GLU A 188 19.13 13.10 11.43
C GLU A 188 19.16 12.00 12.52
N PRO A 189 18.23 11.97 13.50
CA PRO A 189 18.19 10.85 14.45
C PRO A 189 17.77 9.52 13.80
N ALA A 190 16.91 9.52 12.76
CA ALA A 190 16.58 8.32 12.00
C ALA A 190 17.82 7.74 11.32
N ALA A 191 18.62 8.58 10.66
CA ALA A 191 19.85 8.19 10.00
C ALA A 191 20.87 7.60 11.00
N ARG A 192 21.04 8.22 12.18
CA ARG A 192 21.91 7.66 13.24
C ARG A 192 21.43 6.31 13.73
N ALA A 193 20.12 6.13 13.95
CA ALA A 193 19.58 4.84 14.37
C ALA A 193 19.81 3.73 13.32
N LEU A 194 19.74 4.07 12.01
CA LEU A 194 20.10 3.13 10.93
C LEU A 194 21.60 2.78 10.96
N GLU A 195 22.49 3.75 11.21
CA GLU A 195 23.94 3.49 11.36
C GLU A 195 24.24 2.60 12.57
N GLU A 196 23.53 2.81 13.69
CA GLU A 196 23.62 1.94 14.87
C GLU A 196 23.10 0.53 14.58
N ALA A 197 21.99 0.39 13.84
CA ALA A 197 21.49 -0.90 13.38
C ALA A 197 22.50 -1.59 12.47
N ALA A 198 23.13 -0.85 11.54
CA ALA A 198 24.18 -1.36 10.66
C ALA A 198 25.40 -1.89 11.42
N ALA A 199 25.76 -1.26 12.55
CA ALA A 199 26.86 -1.73 13.41
C ALA A 199 26.50 -3.02 14.18
N LEU A 200 25.20 -3.29 14.35
CA LEU A 200 24.68 -4.51 15.00
C LEU A 200 24.42 -5.65 14.01
N SER A 201 24.40 -5.40 12.71
CA SER A 201 24.20 -6.44 11.70
C SER A 201 25.44 -7.33 11.54
N ASP A 202 25.21 -8.64 11.46
CA ASP A 202 26.23 -9.63 11.09
C ASP A 202 26.28 -9.84 9.56
N ASP A 203 25.23 -9.43 8.83
CA ASP A 203 25.22 -9.38 7.36
C ASP A 203 25.85 -8.06 6.88
N THR A 204 27.03 -8.18 6.26
CA THR A 204 27.79 -7.01 5.78
C THR A 204 27.10 -6.28 4.63
N ARG A 205 26.32 -6.98 3.79
CA ARG A 205 25.55 -6.37 2.69
C ARG A 205 24.39 -5.56 3.24
N PHE A 206 23.63 -6.13 4.17
CA PHE A 206 22.57 -5.42 4.86
C PHE A 206 23.09 -4.22 5.64
N ALA A 207 24.23 -4.37 6.35
CA ALA A 207 24.88 -3.26 7.04
C ALA A 207 25.32 -2.14 6.07
N ASN A 208 25.83 -2.49 4.87
CA ASN A 208 26.18 -1.50 3.85
C ASN A 208 24.95 -0.78 3.33
N PHE A 209 23.88 -1.50 3.02
CA PHE A 209 22.61 -0.91 2.60
C PHE A 209 22.09 0.09 3.64
N LEU A 210 22.07 -0.26 4.94
CA LEU A 210 21.61 0.63 6.00
C LEU A 210 22.43 1.92 6.09
N ARG A 211 23.77 1.85 5.91
CA ARG A 211 24.63 3.05 5.89
C ARG A 211 24.35 3.94 4.67
N LEU A 212 24.16 3.33 3.49
CA LEU A 212 23.79 4.07 2.29
C LEU A 212 22.42 4.72 2.44
N ARG A 213 21.46 4.03 3.07
CA ARG A 213 20.13 4.56 3.35
C ARG A 213 20.17 5.71 4.37
N ALA A 214 21.03 5.63 5.38
CA ALA A 214 21.26 6.72 6.32
C ALA A 214 21.86 7.96 5.62
N LYS A 215 22.74 7.76 4.64
CA LYS A 215 23.26 8.85 3.81
C LYS A 215 22.13 9.45 2.94
N ALA A 216 21.34 8.59 2.28
CA ALA A 216 20.22 9.01 1.41
C ALA A 216 19.18 9.87 2.15
N LEU A 217 18.91 9.57 3.42
CA LEU A 217 18.06 10.42 4.26
C LEU A 217 18.61 11.84 4.44
N ARG A 218 19.95 12.01 4.44
CA ARG A 218 20.62 13.29 4.67
C ARG A 218 20.79 14.14 3.42
N ASP A 219 20.63 13.56 2.22
CA ASP A 219 20.88 14.26 0.96
C ASP A 219 19.77 14.07 -0.09
N ASP A 220 18.70 13.33 0.25
CA ASP A 220 17.55 12.99 -0.62
C ASP A 220 17.96 12.21 -1.90
N ASP A 221 19.17 11.63 -1.97
CA ASP A 221 19.61 10.79 -3.08
C ASP A 221 19.54 9.31 -2.70
N TYR A 222 18.45 8.66 -3.07
CA TYR A 222 18.19 7.24 -2.73
C TYR A 222 18.79 6.26 -3.73
N TYR A 223 19.31 6.71 -4.89
CA TYR A 223 19.73 5.84 -5.99
C TYR A 223 20.70 4.74 -5.56
N ALA A 224 21.83 5.13 -4.96
CA ALA A 224 22.85 4.18 -4.55
C ALA A 224 22.37 3.20 -3.46
N SER A 225 21.52 3.66 -2.55
CA SER A 225 20.94 2.81 -1.51
C SER A 225 19.91 1.84 -2.06
N ASP A 226 19.13 2.24 -3.06
CA ASP A 226 18.14 1.39 -3.71
C ASP A 226 18.81 0.29 -4.55
N LEU A 227 19.90 0.61 -5.26
CA LEU A 227 20.69 -0.41 -5.94
C LEU A 227 21.26 -1.45 -4.96
N ALA A 228 21.82 -0.98 -3.82
CA ALA A 228 22.32 -1.87 -2.78
C ALA A 228 21.22 -2.71 -2.12
N TRP A 229 20.01 -2.17 -2.02
CA TRP A 229 18.84 -2.88 -1.51
C TRP A 229 18.40 -4.02 -2.44
N LEU A 230 18.38 -3.78 -3.76
CA LEU A 230 18.09 -4.81 -4.78
C LEU A 230 19.17 -5.90 -4.83
N ASP A 231 20.39 -5.62 -4.41
CA ASP A 231 21.47 -6.62 -4.31
C ASP A 231 21.36 -7.55 -3.08
N LEU A 232 20.45 -7.25 -2.14
CA LEU A 232 20.17 -8.15 -1.02
C LEU A 232 19.36 -9.34 -1.51
N GLN A 233 20.00 -10.49 -1.60
CA GLN A 233 19.38 -11.76 -1.96
C GLN A 233 19.14 -12.60 -0.71
N HIS A 234 17.90 -13.02 -0.50
CA HIS A 234 17.47 -13.85 0.63
C HIS A 234 17.92 -13.32 2.00
N PRO A 235 17.77 -12.02 2.29
CA PRO A 235 18.23 -11.44 3.55
C PRO A 235 17.35 -11.94 4.70
N LYS A 236 17.95 -12.30 5.84
CA LYS A 236 17.20 -12.63 7.07
C LYS A 236 16.39 -11.44 7.58
N PHE A 237 16.98 -10.23 7.47
CA PHE A 237 16.35 -8.96 7.81
C PHE A 237 16.34 -8.04 6.61
N ASP A 238 15.26 -7.31 6.44
CA ASP A 238 15.15 -6.28 5.42
C ASP A 238 14.38 -5.08 5.98
N VAL A 239 14.40 -3.95 5.31
CA VAL A 239 13.59 -2.78 5.64
C VAL A 239 13.13 -2.07 4.37
N ILE A 240 11.86 -1.65 4.34
CA ILE A 240 11.42 -0.54 3.51
C ILE A 240 11.62 0.71 4.34
N PHE A 241 12.31 1.71 3.81
CA PHE A 241 12.67 2.89 4.60
C PHE A 241 13.01 4.09 3.69
N ALA A 242 11.99 4.70 3.08
CA ALA A 242 12.16 5.83 2.17
C ALA A 242 10.82 6.51 1.85
N PRO A 243 10.83 7.69 1.21
CA PRO A 243 9.65 8.29 0.62
C PRO A 243 9.46 7.73 -0.80
N TYR A 244 8.61 6.72 -0.96
CA TYR A 244 8.38 6.06 -2.25
C TYR A 244 7.05 6.43 -2.90
N GLU A 245 5.96 6.47 -2.11
CA GLU A 245 4.60 6.54 -2.64
C GLU A 245 4.08 7.97 -2.72
N VAL A 246 3.25 8.24 -3.73
CA VAL A 246 2.71 9.58 -4.04
C VAL A 246 1.26 9.78 -3.60
N TYR A 247 0.66 8.82 -2.91
CA TYR A 247 -0.77 8.81 -2.57
C TYR A 247 -1.24 9.98 -1.69
N LEU A 248 -0.34 10.68 -1.00
CA LEU A 248 -0.68 11.88 -0.25
C LEU A 248 -0.78 13.14 -1.12
N ASP A 249 -0.23 13.14 -2.32
CA ASP A 249 -0.21 14.31 -3.20
C ASP A 249 -1.42 14.33 -4.16
N ASP A 250 -2.59 14.68 -3.62
CA ASP A 250 -3.79 14.88 -4.42
C ASP A 250 -3.73 16.14 -5.30
N LEU A 251 -2.71 17.02 -5.07
CA LEU A 251 -2.56 18.26 -5.82
C LEU A 251 -1.93 18.04 -7.18
N LEU A 252 -0.76 17.39 -7.24
CA LEU A 252 0.00 17.17 -8.46
C LEU A 252 0.30 15.69 -8.75
N GLY A 253 0.30 14.82 -7.73
CA GLY A 253 0.66 13.41 -7.85
C GLY A 253 2.16 13.17 -8.01
N VAL A 254 3.02 14.04 -7.44
CA VAL A 254 4.48 13.97 -7.63
C VAL A 254 5.28 13.88 -6.33
N LYS A 255 4.74 14.42 -5.21
CA LYS A 255 5.43 14.40 -3.92
C LYS A 255 5.27 13.07 -3.23
N THR A 256 6.39 12.53 -2.73
CA THR A 256 6.41 11.24 -2.06
C THR A 256 6.27 11.37 -0.54
N SER A 257 5.65 10.37 0.08
CA SER A 257 5.49 10.28 1.54
C SER A 257 6.44 9.26 2.15
N TYR A 258 6.92 9.54 3.37
CA TYR A 258 7.77 8.61 4.10
C TYR A 258 6.98 7.43 4.63
N GLY A 259 7.51 6.23 4.34
CA GLY A 259 7.03 4.98 4.89
C GLY A 259 8.18 4.11 5.40
N ALA A 260 7.88 3.26 6.37
CA ALA A 260 8.82 2.27 6.87
C ALA A 260 8.15 0.95 7.23
N ALA A 261 8.85 -0.16 6.95
CA ALA A 261 8.52 -1.49 7.44
C ALA A 261 9.80 -2.21 7.89
N VAL A 262 9.79 -2.78 9.07
CA VAL A 262 10.84 -3.69 9.54
C VAL A 262 10.43 -5.10 9.18
N LEU A 263 11.30 -5.85 8.53
CA LEU A 263 11.00 -7.10 7.85
C LEU A 263 11.91 -8.23 8.34
N ILE A 264 11.33 -9.40 8.54
CA ILE A 264 12.05 -10.63 8.90
C ILE A 264 11.62 -11.72 7.93
N ARG A 265 12.57 -12.37 7.27
CA ARG A 265 12.31 -13.40 6.28
C ARG A 265 11.50 -14.56 6.86
N ASN A 266 10.43 -14.93 6.18
CA ASN A 266 9.68 -16.15 6.44
C ASN A 266 10.26 -17.28 5.57
N GLU A 267 11.09 -18.12 6.19
CA GLU A 267 11.85 -19.15 5.48
C GLU A 267 10.96 -20.22 4.85
N GLU A 268 9.84 -20.56 5.47
CA GLU A 268 8.93 -21.58 4.95
C GLU A 268 8.25 -21.11 3.67
N GLU A 269 7.68 -19.92 3.69
CA GLU A 269 6.95 -19.37 2.56
C GLU A 269 7.89 -18.92 1.43
N SER A 270 9.09 -18.45 1.76
CA SER A 270 10.10 -18.11 0.76
C SER A 270 10.54 -19.31 -0.06
N ARG A 271 10.62 -20.52 0.54
CA ARG A 271 10.90 -21.76 -0.24
C ARG A 271 9.77 -22.12 -1.21
N LYS A 272 8.51 -21.82 -0.88
CA LYS A 272 7.38 -22.01 -1.80
C LYS A 272 7.47 -21.06 -2.98
N LEU A 273 7.83 -19.80 -2.71
CA LEU A 273 8.05 -18.80 -3.75
C LEU A 273 9.19 -19.20 -4.69
N GLU A 274 10.32 -19.69 -4.19
CA GLU A 274 11.43 -20.21 -4.99
C GLU A 274 10.99 -21.36 -5.90
N LEU A 275 10.08 -22.23 -5.43
CA LEU A 275 9.48 -23.28 -6.25
C LEU A 275 8.72 -22.70 -7.45
N PHE A 276 7.90 -21.65 -7.23
CA PHE A 276 7.14 -21.02 -8.31
C PHE A 276 8.07 -20.35 -9.33
N GLN A 277 9.04 -19.58 -8.85
CA GLN A 277 10.02 -18.90 -9.70
C GLN A 277 10.81 -19.86 -10.59
N LYS A 278 11.12 -21.06 -10.09
CA LYS A 278 11.82 -22.10 -10.84
C LYS A 278 11.10 -22.49 -12.14
N TYR A 279 9.77 -22.48 -12.15
CA TYR A 279 8.95 -22.91 -13.28
C TYR A 279 8.42 -21.77 -14.15
N VAL A 280 8.80 -20.51 -13.85
CA VAL A 280 8.39 -19.34 -14.63
C VAL A 280 8.66 -19.49 -16.13
N PRO A 281 9.86 -19.98 -16.57
CA PRO A 281 10.12 -20.16 -18.00
C PRO A 281 9.17 -21.14 -18.68
N GLU A 282 8.87 -22.28 -18.03
CA GLU A 282 8.01 -23.31 -18.57
C GLU A 282 6.54 -22.85 -18.60
N ILE A 283 6.10 -22.10 -17.58
CA ILE A 283 4.76 -21.50 -17.54
C ILE A 283 4.63 -20.48 -18.68
N GLN A 284 5.63 -19.59 -18.88
CA GLN A 284 5.65 -18.65 -19.99
C GLN A 284 5.54 -19.34 -21.36
N ASP A 285 6.26 -20.46 -21.55
CA ASP A 285 6.21 -21.25 -22.77
C ASP A 285 4.84 -21.94 -22.98
N ALA A 286 4.14 -22.24 -21.88
CA ALA A 286 2.82 -22.90 -21.89
C ALA A 286 1.65 -21.93 -22.09
N LEU A 287 1.87 -20.60 -21.95
CA LEU A 287 0.81 -19.61 -22.10
C LEU A 287 0.11 -19.71 -23.46
N PRO A 288 -1.21 -19.49 -23.50
CA PRO A 288 -1.99 -19.55 -24.74
C PRO A 288 -1.78 -18.30 -25.62
N LEU A 289 -0.50 -18.00 -25.95
CA LEU A 289 -0.03 -16.93 -26.80
C LEU A 289 0.28 -17.43 -28.20
N ALA A 290 0.02 -16.61 -29.21
CA ALA A 290 0.49 -16.85 -30.58
C ALA A 290 2.03 -16.83 -30.62
N ALA A 291 2.64 -17.58 -31.52
CA ALA A 291 4.10 -17.71 -31.58
C ALA A 291 4.81 -16.36 -31.84
N GLU A 292 4.20 -15.48 -32.63
CA GLU A 292 4.70 -14.14 -32.96
C GLU A 292 4.64 -13.16 -31.80
N ASP A 293 3.82 -13.43 -30.79
CA ASP A 293 3.61 -12.55 -29.61
C ASP A 293 4.45 -13.01 -28.41
N ARG A 294 5.15 -14.14 -28.52
CA ARG A 294 6.04 -14.62 -27.47
C ARG A 294 7.29 -13.76 -27.36
N PRO A 295 7.72 -13.38 -26.15
CA PRO A 295 8.93 -12.60 -25.95
C PRO A 295 10.17 -13.38 -26.46
N SER A 296 11.05 -12.70 -27.20
CA SER A 296 12.27 -13.31 -27.77
C SER A 296 13.37 -13.56 -26.72
N LYS A 297 13.29 -12.91 -25.58
CA LYS A 297 14.18 -13.10 -24.42
C LYS A 297 13.30 -13.35 -23.20
N ARG A 298 13.68 -14.33 -22.40
CA ARG A 298 13.08 -14.52 -21.07
C ARG A 298 13.48 -13.34 -20.20
N GLY A 299 12.52 -12.66 -19.57
CA GLY A 299 12.77 -11.56 -18.64
C GLY A 299 13.58 -12.06 -17.43
N HIS A 300 14.24 -11.13 -16.76
CA HIS A 300 14.80 -11.40 -15.45
C HIS A 300 13.66 -11.39 -14.43
N SER A 301 13.57 -12.44 -13.61
CA SER A 301 12.68 -12.44 -12.46
C SER A 301 13.15 -11.35 -11.47
N SER A 302 12.28 -10.43 -11.12
CA SER A 302 12.53 -9.48 -10.04
C SER A 302 12.76 -10.23 -8.73
N PRO A 303 13.66 -9.75 -7.82
CA PRO A 303 13.78 -10.32 -6.49
C PRO A 303 12.43 -10.32 -5.78
N MET A 304 12.06 -11.45 -5.20
CA MET A 304 10.81 -11.62 -4.46
C MET A 304 11.11 -12.22 -3.10
N GLU A 305 10.49 -11.67 -2.04
CA GLU A 305 10.72 -12.11 -0.67
C GLU A 305 9.39 -12.19 0.10
N VAL A 306 9.24 -13.26 0.88
CA VAL A 306 8.11 -13.36 1.84
C VAL A 306 8.61 -13.03 3.22
N MET A 307 8.06 -11.99 3.81
CA MET A 307 8.52 -11.40 5.05
C MET A 307 7.41 -11.29 6.09
N ASP A 308 7.74 -11.52 7.35
CA ASP A 308 6.93 -11.08 8.47
C ASP A 308 7.29 -9.64 8.84
N THR A 309 6.29 -8.83 9.12
CA THR A 309 6.44 -7.39 9.38
C THR A 309 6.01 -7.09 10.81
N PRO A 310 6.93 -7.09 11.78
CA PRO A 310 6.60 -6.81 13.18
C PRO A 310 6.30 -5.34 13.46
N PHE A 311 6.75 -4.42 12.59
CA PHE A 311 6.54 -2.99 12.76
C PHE A 311 6.43 -2.27 11.42
N ARG A 312 5.49 -1.32 11.36
CA ARG A 312 5.31 -0.36 10.27
C ARG A 312 5.19 1.06 10.80
N ALA A 313 5.56 2.03 9.98
CA ALA A 313 5.44 3.45 10.27
C ALA A 313 5.14 4.25 8.99
N GLY A 314 4.61 5.44 9.15
CA GLY A 314 4.30 6.35 8.06
C GLY A 314 3.30 5.74 7.08
N ASP A 315 3.53 5.94 5.80
CA ASP A 315 2.62 5.54 4.71
C ASP A 315 2.20 4.05 4.76
N LEU A 316 3.12 3.17 5.13
CA LEU A 316 2.85 1.73 5.25
C LEU A 316 2.01 1.33 6.48
N ARG A 317 1.86 2.24 7.46
CA ARG A 317 1.08 1.98 8.68
C ARG A 317 -0.37 2.41 8.55
N HIS A 318 -0.63 3.48 7.83
CA HIS A 318 -1.91 4.13 7.75
C HIS A 318 -2.71 3.72 6.52
N GLY A 319 -4.02 3.94 6.55
CA GLY A 319 -4.88 3.62 5.42
C GLY A 319 -5.15 2.13 5.26
N TYR A 320 -5.35 1.71 4.01
CA TYR A 320 -5.51 0.30 3.69
C TYR A 320 -4.19 -0.45 3.88
N GLN A 321 -4.28 -1.57 4.60
CA GLN A 321 -3.07 -2.33 4.93
C GLN A 321 -2.56 -3.12 3.72
N ALA A 322 -1.46 -2.68 3.12
CA ALA A 322 -0.81 -3.40 2.02
C ALA A 322 -0.41 -4.83 2.45
N VAL A 323 -0.59 -5.81 1.57
CA VAL A 323 -0.14 -7.20 1.77
C VAL A 323 1.07 -7.55 0.92
N ALA A 324 1.40 -6.71 -0.05
CA ALA A 324 2.63 -6.76 -0.84
C ALA A 324 3.03 -5.34 -1.28
N ASP A 325 4.30 -5.15 -1.60
CA ASP A 325 4.85 -3.95 -2.22
C ASP A 325 5.83 -4.32 -3.32
N ASN A 326 5.92 -3.47 -4.36
CA ASN A 326 6.87 -3.59 -5.45
C ASN A 326 7.66 -2.28 -5.58
N LEU A 327 8.87 -2.25 -5.09
CA LEU A 327 9.70 -1.06 -4.92
C LEU A 327 11.16 -1.30 -5.38
N PRO A 328 11.94 -0.25 -5.63
CA PRO A 328 11.62 1.18 -5.61
C PRO A 328 10.84 1.63 -6.85
N ASN A 329 10.30 2.84 -6.83
CA ASN A 329 9.54 3.44 -7.94
C ASN A 329 10.40 4.30 -8.89
N ASP A 330 11.74 4.29 -8.78
CA ASP A 330 12.63 5.08 -9.65
C ASP A 330 12.78 4.43 -11.03
N PRO A 331 12.37 5.10 -12.13
CA PRO A 331 12.47 4.54 -13.48
C PRO A 331 13.91 4.17 -13.90
N ARG A 332 14.93 4.88 -13.39
CA ARG A 332 16.33 4.59 -13.68
C ARG A 332 16.75 3.24 -13.10
N ILE A 333 16.27 2.95 -11.89
CA ILE A 333 16.53 1.69 -11.19
C ILE A 333 15.76 0.55 -11.86
N HIS A 334 14.50 0.77 -12.24
CA HIS A 334 13.73 -0.20 -13.00
C HIS A 334 14.42 -0.61 -14.30
N GLN A 335 15.00 0.35 -15.01
CA GLN A 335 15.75 0.08 -16.24
C GLN A 335 17.07 -0.67 -15.97
N GLU A 336 17.76 -0.41 -14.86
CA GLU A 336 19.07 -1.00 -14.54
C GLU A 336 18.95 -2.37 -13.87
N LYS A 337 18.05 -2.52 -12.88
CA LYS A 337 17.96 -3.71 -12.02
C LYS A 337 16.53 -4.23 -11.78
N GLY A 338 15.50 -3.53 -12.25
CA GLY A 338 14.11 -3.88 -11.96
C GLY A 338 13.67 -3.37 -10.58
N SER A 339 12.89 -4.16 -9.88
CA SER A 339 12.31 -3.86 -8.57
C SER A 339 12.38 -5.09 -7.65
N LYS A 340 12.05 -4.92 -6.37
CA LYS A 340 11.90 -6.00 -5.39
C LYS A 340 10.44 -6.09 -4.98
N LYS A 341 9.87 -7.30 -5.06
CA LYS A 341 8.52 -7.59 -4.59
C LYS A 341 8.59 -8.21 -3.19
N ILE A 342 7.88 -7.65 -2.24
CA ILE A 342 7.87 -8.09 -0.85
C ILE A 342 6.43 -8.42 -0.45
N PHE A 343 6.21 -9.66 0.00
CA PHE A 343 4.93 -10.12 0.54
C PHE A 343 4.95 -10.02 2.06
N PHE A 344 3.97 -9.38 2.65
CA PHE A 344 3.83 -9.20 4.10
C PHE A 344 2.96 -10.32 4.69
N LYS A 345 3.58 -11.45 5.02
CA LYS A 345 2.90 -12.70 5.38
C LYS A 345 1.91 -12.55 6.53
N ASN A 346 2.35 -11.96 7.65
CA ASN A 346 1.49 -11.80 8.82
C ASN A 346 0.30 -10.85 8.58
N PHE A 347 0.47 -9.82 7.74
CA PHE A 347 -0.64 -8.94 7.32
C PHE A 347 -1.60 -9.65 6.38
N MET A 348 -1.08 -10.44 5.45
CA MET A 348 -1.88 -11.26 4.56
C MET A 348 -2.69 -12.29 5.35
N ASP A 349 -2.06 -13.01 6.28
CA ASP A 349 -2.74 -14.00 7.13
C ASP A 349 -3.89 -13.38 7.92
N ALA A 350 -3.66 -12.22 8.52
CA ALA A 350 -4.69 -11.49 9.25
C ALA A 350 -5.86 -11.08 8.32
N ARG A 351 -5.56 -10.54 7.14
CA ARG A 351 -6.60 -10.19 6.15
C ARG A 351 -7.38 -11.41 5.72
N VAL A 352 -6.70 -12.50 5.39
CA VAL A 352 -7.38 -13.74 4.96
C VAL A 352 -8.27 -14.25 6.08
N GLN A 353 -7.74 -14.39 7.29
CA GLN A 353 -8.48 -14.93 8.43
C GLN A 353 -9.73 -14.14 8.78
N TYR A 354 -9.65 -12.80 8.78
CA TYR A 354 -10.72 -11.96 9.30
C TYR A 354 -11.61 -11.35 8.22
N ILE A 355 -11.24 -11.43 6.95
CA ILE A 355 -11.98 -10.80 5.86
C ILE A 355 -12.29 -11.81 4.74
N VAL A 356 -11.26 -12.40 4.08
CA VAL A 356 -11.47 -13.25 2.90
C VAL A 356 -12.26 -14.51 3.26
N LEU A 357 -11.83 -15.24 4.29
CA LEU A 357 -12.53 -16.47 4.71
C LEU A 357 -13.96 -16.21 5.22
N PRO A 358 -14.23 -15.16 6.02
CA PRO A 358 -15.60 -14.80 6.37
C PRO A 358 -16.48 -14.47 5.18
N ILE A 359 -15.98 -13.74 4.17
CA ILE A 359 -16.73 -13.45 2.94
C ILE A 359 -16.98 -14.74 2.15
N ALA A 360 -15.96 -15.58 1.97
CA ALA A 360 -16.12 -16.87 1.31
C ALA A 360 -17.20 -17.74 1.99
N LYS A 361 -17.21 -17.80 3.32
CA LYS A 361 -18.23 -18.52 4.09
C LYS A 361 -19.65 -17.97 3.91
N ARG A 362 -19.80 -16.70 3.58
CA ARG A 362 -21.11 -16.07 3.35
C ARG A 362 -21.63 -16.29 1.93
N LEU A 363 -20.75 -16.37 0.94
CA LEU A 363 -21.12 -16.32 -0.45
C LEU A 363 -20.91 -17.65 -1.18
N LEU A 364 -19.93 -18.48 -0.80
CA LEU A 364 -19.70 -19.79 -1.38
C LEU A 364 -20.51 -20.89 -0.69
N ARG A 365 -20.80 -21.94 -1.43
CA ARG A 365 -21.32 -23.20 -0.90
C ARG A 365 -20.42 -23.71 0.23
N THR A 366 -21.03 -24.13 1.35
CA THR A 366 -20.37 -24.38 2.63
C THR A 366 -19.19 -25.35 2.53
N ASP A 367 -19.31 -26.43 1.75
CA ASP A 367 -18.26 -27.41 1.54
C ASP A 367 -17.05 -26.81 0.79
N GLN A 368 -17.30 -25.90 -0.14
CA GLN A 368 -16.25 -25.22 -0.91
C GLN A 368 -15.65 -24.03 -0.15
N ALA A 369 -16.46 -23.28 0.58
CA ALA A 369 -15.96 -22.23 1.45
C ALA A 369 -14.98 -22.74 2.51
N ALA A 370 -15.15 -23.98 2.98
CA ALA A 370 -14.26 -24.63 3.93
C ALA A 370 -12.89 -24.97 3.35
N LEU A 371 -12.74 -24.98 2.03
CA LEU A 371 -11.46 -25.21 1.35
C LEU A 371 -10.63 -23.95 1.20
N ALA A 372 -11.24 -22.76 1.23
CA ALA A 372 -10.50 -21.52 1.15
C ALA A 372 -9.53 -21.39 2.34
N SER A 373 -8.30 -20.99 2.10
CA SER A 373 -7.23 -20.94 3.10
C SER A 373 -6.26 -19.77 2.91
N GLY A 374 -5.47 -19.48 3.95
CA GLY A 374 -4.36 -18.53 3.88
C GLY A 374 -3.26 -18.99 2.92
N GLU A 375 -2.98 -20.27 2.89
CA GLU A 375 -1.98 -20.86 1.99
C GLU A 375 -2.42 -20.72 0.53
N GLY A 376 -3.68 -21.05 0.24
CA GLY A 376 -4.23 -20.91 -1.11
C GLY A 376 -4.26 -19.46 -1.59
N TYR A 377 -4.62 -18.52 -0.71
CA TYR A 377 -4.63 -17.09 -1.05
C TYR A 377 -3.22 -16.55 -1.28
N LEU A 378 -2.25 -16.94 -0.43
CA LEU A 378 -0.84 -16.55 -0.61
C LEU A 378 -0.27 -17.12 -1.91
N ALA A 379 -0.51 -18.39 -2.22
CA ALA A 379 -0.04 -19.02 -3.47
C ALA A 379 -0.59 -18.28 -4.70
N MET A 380 -1.88 -17.92 -4.68
CA MET A 380 -2.50 -17.11 -5.73
C MET A 380 -1.83 -15.73 -5.83
N THR A 381 -1.63 -15.03 -4.72
CA THR A 381 -1.01 -13.70 -4.72
C THR A 381 0.44 -13.75 -5.21
N MET A 382 1.23 -14.76 -4.80
CA MET A 382 2.58 -14.93 -5.33
C MET A 382 2.59 -15.15 -6.84
N MET A 383 1.69 -15.98 -7.35
CA MET A 383 1.59 -16.23 -8.79
C MET A 383 1.02 -15.03 -9.56
N HIS A 384 0.14 -14.23 -8.97
CA HIS A 384 -0.30 -12.95 -9.50
C HIS A 384 0.90 -12.03 -9.74
N GLU A 385 1.73 -11.81 -8.71
CA GLU A 385 2.91 -10.95 -8.81
C GLU A 385 3.96 -11.48 -9.81
N ILE A 386 4.15 -12.80 -9.89
CA ILE A 386 5.00 -13.42 -10.91
C ILE A 386 4.42 -13.15 -12.29
N SER A 387 3.11 -13.18 -12.43
CA SER A 387 2.41 -13.10 -13.72
C SER A 387 2.38 -11.71 -14.33
N HIS A 388 2.72 -10.66 -13.57
CA HIS A 388 3.01 -9.35 -14.15
C HIS A 388 4.16 -9.39 -15.15
N ASP A 389 5.16 -10.24 -14.90
CA ASP A 389 6.32 -10.40 -15.78
C ASP A 389 6.08 -11.42 -16.91
N LEU A 390 4.89 -12.04 -16.98
CA LEU A 390 4.50 -13.05 -17.98
C LEU A 390 3.57 -12.47 -19.05
N GLY A 391 3.63 -13.05 -20.24
CA GLY A 391 2.80 -12.63 -21.38
C GLY A 391 3.62 -12.02 -22.51
N PRO A 392 3.01 -11.17 -23.37
CA PRO A 392 3.70 -10.48 -24.45
C PRO A 392 4.54 -9.32 -23.89
N ALA A 393 5.71 -9.07 -24.49
CA ALA A 393 6.57 -7.96 -24.07
C ALA A 393 6.11 -6.60 -24.64
N PHE A 394 5.38 -6.58 -25.74
CA PHE A 394 4.91 -5.39 -26.46
C PHE A 394 3.60 -5.70 -27.17
N SER A 395 2.80 -4.66 -27.38
CA SER A 395 1.69 -4.72 -28.33
C SER A 395 2.20 -4.62 -29.77
N ARG A 396 1.68 -5.50 -30.63
CA ARG A 396 1.95 -5.52 -32.07
C ARG A 396 0.84 -4.74 -32.78
N THR A 397 1.08 -3.48 -33.07
CA THR A 397 0.14 -2.58 -33.76
C THR A 397 0.47 -2.44 -35.25
N ALA A 398 -0.41 -1.79 -36.02
CA ALA A 398 -0.14 -1.45 -37.43
C ALA A 398 1.12 -0.56 -37.60
N ASN A 399 1.49 0.19 -36.55
CA ASN A 399 2.65 1.08 -36.54
C ASN A 399 3.93 0.42 -36.00
N GLY A 400 3.92 -0.90 -35.75
CA GLY A 400 5.02 -1.64 -35.18
C GLY A 400 4.77 -2.07 -33.73
N ARG A 401 5.86 -2.36 -33.00
CA ARG A 401 5.81 -2.72 -31.57
C ARG A 401 5.72 -1.46 -30.73
N VAL A 402 4.77 -1.42 -29.81
CA VAL A 402 4.48 -0.30 -28.92
C VAL A 402 4.36 -0.86 -27.49
N GLU A 403 4.71 -0.08 -26.48
CA GLU A 403 4.45 -0.44 -25.07
C GLU A 403 2.96 -0.72 -24.87
N ILE A 404 2.65 -1.77 -24.11
CA ILE A 404 1.26 -2.24 -23.94
C ILE A 404 0.37 -1.17 -23.31
N ASN A 405 0.88 -0.49 -22.27
CA ASN A 405 0.19 0.61 -21.60
C ASN A 405 -0.08 1.79 -22.52
N GLU A 406 0.87 2.12 -23.41
CA GLU A 406 0.70 3.18 -24.41
C GLU A 406 -0.37 2.79 -25.45
N ALA A 407 -0.33 1.57 -25.95
CA ALA A 407 -1.28 1.07 -26.95
C ALA A 407 -2.72 1.03 -26.42
N ILE A 408 -2.92 0.56 -25.18
CA ILE A 408 -4.24 0.36 -24.56
C ILE A 408 -4.75 1.62 -23.86
N GLY A 409 -3.85 2.40 -23.24
CA GLY A 409 -4.21 3.64 -22.54
C GLY A 409 -4.98 3.39 -21.24
N PRO A 410 -6.05 4.18 -20.90
CA PRO A 410 -6.68 4.18 -19.59
C PRO A 410 -7.26 2.84 -19.10
N ALA A 411 -7.50 1.89 -19.99
CA ALA A 411 -7.99 0.57 -19.63
C ALA A 411 -6.87 -0.42 -19.27
N TYR A 412 -5.60 -0.03 -19.43
CA TYR A 412 -4.44 -0.89 -19.25
C TYR A 412 -4.37 -1.44 -17.83
N SER A 413 -4.44 -0.60 -16.80
CA SER A 413 -4.28 -1.07 -15.42
C SER A 413 -5.26 -2.19 -15.05
N ALA A 414 -6.55 -2.05 -15.41
CA ALA A 414 -7.53 -3.11 -15.15
C ALA A 414 -7.26 -4.38 -15.96
N LEU A 415 -6.76 -4.27 -17.19
CA LEU A 415 -6.40 -5.41 -18.02
C LEU A 415 -5.18 -6.14 -17.45
N GLU A 416 -4.15 -5.41 -17.04
CA GLU A 416 -2.92 -5.94 -16.47
C GLU A 416 -3.18 -6.69 -15.16
N GLU A 417 -3.98 -6.11 -14.25
CA GLU A 417 -4.36 -6.77 -13.00
C GLU A 417 -5.15 -8.06 -13.26
N SER A 418 -6.11 -8.02 -14.18
CA SER A 418 -6.85 -9.23 -14.59
C SER A 418 -5.95 -10.28 -15.23
N LYS A 419 -4.99 -9.83 -16.06
CA LYS A 419 -4.02 -10.75 -16.68
C LYS A 419 -3.15 -11.39 -15.61
N ALA A 420 -2.69 -10.65 -14.62
CA ALA A 420 -1.87 -11.17 -13.53
C ALA A 420 -2.63 -12.23 -12.70
N ASP A 421 -3.87 -11.95 -12.31
CA ASP A 421 -4.72 -12.90 -11.59
C ASP A 421 -4.96 -14.19 -12.40
N VAL A 422 -5.42 -14.05 -13.64
CA VAL A 422 -5.82 -15.19 -14.47
C VAL A 422 -4.64 -16.04 -14.94
N VAL A 423 -3.52 -15.39 -15.31
CA VAL A 423 -2.27 -16.10 -15.67
C VAL A 423 -1.66 -16.74 -14.44
N GLY A 424 -1.78 -16.13 -13.26
CA GLY A 424 -1.38 -16.71 -11.98
C GLY A 424 -2.14 -18.01 -11.68
N MET A 425 -3.46 -17.98 -11.84
CA MET A 425 -4.28 -19.19 -11.68
C MET A 425 -3.99 -20.24 -12.75
N PHE A 426 -3.73 -19.85 -13.99
CA PHE A 426 -3.25 -20.76 -15.05
C PHE A 426 -1.91 -21.40 -14.67
N GLY A 427 -0.99 -20.63 -14.10
CA GLY A 427 0.30 -21.13 -13.63
C GLY A 427 0.16 -22.14 -12.49
N LEU A 428 -0.74 -21.91 -11.52
CA LEU A 428 -1.03 -22.88 -10.45
C LEU A 428 -1.61 -24.19 -11.01
N ASP A 429 -2.53 -24.11 -11.96
CA ASP A 429 -3.06 -25.30 -12.64
C ASP A 429 -1.96 -26.03 -13.41
N TRP A 430 -1.09 -25.30 -14.10
CA TRP A 430 0.05 -25.89 -14.82
C TRP A 430 1.01 -26.62 -13.87
N LEU A 431 1.35 -26.02 -12.72
CA LEU A 431 2.22 -26.63 -11.70
C LEU A 431 1.62 -27.93 -11.14
N ILE A 432 0.29 -27.96 -10.93
CA ILE A 432 -0.43 -29.16 -10.49
C ILE A 432 -0.42 -30.25 -11.58
N GLU A 433 -0.67 -29.89 -12.82
CA GLU A 433 -0.70 -30.82 -13.96
C GLU A 433 0.67 -31.48 -14.19
N HIS A 434 1.75 -30.75 -13.95
CA HIS A 434 3.13 -31.22 -14.10
C HIS A 434 3.72 -31.83 -12.82
N GLY A 435 2.90 -31.98 -11.75
CA GLY A 435 3.31 -32.66 -10.51
C GLY A 435 4.24 -31.84 -9.61
N ALA A 436 4.39 -30.56 -9.86
CA ALA A 436 5.14 -29.64 -8.98
C ALA A 436 4.35 -29.26 -7.73
N LEU A 437 3.01 -29.29 -7.82
CA LEU A 437 2.09 -29.11 -6.70
C LEU A 437 1.13 -30.28 -6.57
N PRO A 438 0.67 -30.60 -5.34
CA PRO A 438 -0.29 -31.68 -5.09
C PRO A 438 -1.66 -31.40 -5.76
N ARG A 439 -2.27 -32.43 -6.35
CA ARG A 439 -3.57 -32.31 -7.05
C ARG A 439 -4.71 -31.88 -6.13
N GLU A 440 -4.67 -32.28 -4.88
CA GLU A 440 -5.65 -31.94 -3.83
C GLU A 440 -5.70 -30.44 -3.51
N LYS A 441 -4.63 -29.70 -3.78
CA LYS A 441 -4.57 -28.24 -3.59
C LYS A 441 -5.41 -27.44 -4.59
N ARG A 442 -5.77 -28.01 -5.71
CA ARG A 442 -6.52 -27.30 -6.77
C ARG A 442 -7.81 -26.65 -6.28
N SER A 443 -8.61 -27.41 -5.55
CA SER A 443 -9.88 -26.90 -5.03
C SER A 443 -9.69 -25.82 -3.96
N GLU A 444 -8.62 -25.91 -3.19
CA GLU A 444 -8.21 -24.89 -2.22
C GLU A 444 -7.86 -23.56 -2.92
N TYR A 445 -7.07 -23.63 -3.99
CA TYR A 445 -6.69 -22.45 -4.76
C TYR A 445 -7.90 -21.78 -5.41
N TYR A 446 -8.81 -22.54 -6.01
CA TYR A 446 -10.04 -21.99 -6.59
C TYR A 446 -10.96 -21.35 -5.55
N ALA A 447 -11.12 -21.97 -4.38
CA ALA A 447 -11.94 -21.42 -3.31
C ALA A 447 -11.34 -20.13 -2.75
N SER A 448 -10.01 -20.07 -2.61
CA SER A 448 -9.29 -18.89 -2.14
C SER A 448 -9.34 -17.76 -3.16
N TYR A 449 -9.18 -18.06 -4.45
CA TYR A 449 -9.31 -17.10 -5.55
C TYR A 449 -10.70 -16.47 -5.62
N VAL A 450 -11.75 -17.29 -5.63
CA VAL A 450 -13.13 -16.77 -5.66
C VAL A 450 -13.48 -15.99 -4.38
N GLY A 451 -12.94 -16.42 -3.23
CA GLY A 451 -13.04 -15.67 -1.98
C GLY A 451 -12.36 -14.29 -2.05
N GLY A 452 -11.21 -14.20 -2.74
CA GLY A 452 -10.51 -12.97 -3.06
C GLY A 452 -11.35 -12.03 -3.93
N ILE A 453 -11.89 -12.54 -5.02
CA ILE A 453 -12.80 -11.78 -5.91
C ILE A 453 -13.96 -11.17 -5.10
N PHE A 454 -14.65 -11.94 -4.26
CA PHE A 454 -15.74 -11.39 -3.45
C PHE A 454 -15.30 -10.29 -2.49
N ARG A 455 -14.10 -10.42 -1.93
CA ARG A 455 -13.51 -9.38 -1.05
C ARG A 455 -13.27 -8.09 -1.82
N THR A 456 -12.70 -8.16 -3.01
CA THR A 456 -12.30 -6.97 -3.77
C THR A 456 -13.50 -6.27 -4.40
N VAL A 457 -14.36 -7.00 -5.10
CA VAL A 457 -15.56 -6.42 -5.75
C VAL A 457 -16.58 -5.84 -4.76
N ARG A 458 -16.48 -6.18 -3.47
CA ARG A 458 -17.25 -5.55 -2.40
C ARG A 458 -17.09 -4.03 -2.35
N PHE A 459 -15.96 -3.50 -2.78
CA PHE A 459 -15.66 -2.07 -2.81
C PHE A 459 -16.04 -1.39 -4.13
N GLY A 460 -16.62 -2.14 -5.06
CA GLY A 460 -17.03 -1.63 -6.37
C GLY A 460 -15.96 -1.86 -7.44
N VAL A 461 -16.19 -1.19 -8.58
CA VAL A 461 -15.40 -1.36 -9.81
C VAL A 461 -14.67 -0.08 -10.25
N ALA A 462 -14.50 0.86 -9.33
CA ALA A 462 -13.91 2.17 -9.65
C ALA A 462 -12.40 2.09 -9.86
N GLU A 463 -11.73 1.19 -9.17
CA GLU A 463 -10.28 0.97 -9.27
C GLU A 463 -9.93 -0.27 -10.08
N ALA A 464 -8.65 -0.42 -10.44
CA ALA A 464 -8.15 -1.42 -11.38
C ALA A 464 -8.48 -2.86 -10.97
N HIS A 465 -8.16 -3.26 -9.73
CA HIS A 465 -8.43 -4.61 -9.22
C HIS A 465 -9.93 -4.91 -9.14
N GLY A 466 -10.72 -3.97 -8.59
CA GLY A 466 -12.17 -4.15 -8.51
C GLY A 466 -12.83 -4.31 -9.87
N ARG A 467 -12.35 -3.58 -10.87
CA ARG A 467 -12.80 -3.67 -12.26
C ARG A 467 -12.37 -4.99 -12.91
N GLY A 468 -11.12 -5.39 -12.69
CA GLY A 468 -10.54 -6.62 -13.19
C GLY A 468 -11.25 -7.86 -12.65
N GLU A 469 -11.30 -7.98 -11.34
CA GLU A 469 -11.92 -9.13 -10.67
C GLU A 469 -13.46 -9.21 -10.92
N MET A 470 -14.12 -8.06 -11.15
CA MET A 470 -15.54 -8.09 -11.58
C MET A 470 -15.69 -8.68 -12.98
N MET A 471 -14.80 -8.35 -13.89
CA MET A 471 -14.73 -8.95 -15.22
C MET A 471 -14.50 -10.47 -15.14
N GLU A 472 -13.53 -10.90 -14.33
CA GLU A 472 -13.24 -12.31 -14.08
C GLU A 472 -14.44 -13.05 -13.55
N PHE A 473 -15.10 -12.51 -12.51
CA PHE A 473 -16.33 -13.07 -11.95
C PHE A 473 -17.39 -13.31 -13.03
N ASN A 474 -17.72 -12.28 -13.81
CA ASN A 474 -18.77 -12.37 -14.83
C ASN A 474 -18.39 -13.35 -15.95
N TYR A 475 -17.12 -13.38 -16.33
CA TYR A 475 -16.64 -14.34 -17.31
C TYR A 475 -16.74 -15.79 -16.80
N LEU A 476 -16.31 -16.05 -15.56
CA LEU A 476 -16.43 -17.37 -14.94
C LEU A 476 -17.88 -17.84 -14.81
N VAL A 477 -18.80 -16.92 -14.54
CA VAL A 477 -20.24 -17.19 -14.53
C VAL A 477 -20.74 -17.52 -15.95
N GLU A 478 -20.36 -16.76 -16.96
CA GLU A 478 -20.74 -17.02 -18.36
C GLU A 478 -20.23 -18.39 -18.84
N GLN A 479 -19.01 -18.79 -18.42
CA GLN A 479 -18.44 -20.10 -18.76
C GLN A 479 -19.03 -21.26 -17.91
N GLY A 480 -19.88 -20.95 -16.93
CA GLY A 480 -20.44 -21.92 -16.00
C GLY A 480 -19.40 -22.54 -15.06
N ALA A 481 -18.23 -21.90 -14.91
CA ALA A 481 -17.22 -22.26 -13.94
C ALA A 481 -17.58 -21.78 -12.53
N LEU A 482 -18.39 -20.73 -12.45
CA LEU A 482 -19.02 -20.23 -11.23
C LEU A 482 -20.54 -20.19 -11.46
N THR A 483 -21.31 -20.80 -10.58
CA THR A 483 -22.78 -20.84 -10.68
C THR A 483 -23.41 -20.37 -9.39
N ARG A 484 -24.64 -19.89 -9.43
CA ARG A 484 -25.40 -19.49 -8.25
C ARG A 484 -26.61 -20.40 -8.06
N ASP A 485 -26.72 -20.99 -6.88
CA ASP A 485 -27.90 -21.76 -6.50
C ASP A 485 -29.07 -20.81 -6.18
N SER A 486 -30.21 -21.00 -6.84
CA SER A 486 -31.36 -20.13 -6.71
C SER A 486 -32.08 -20.30 -5.37
N GLY A 487 -31.99 -21.46 -4.72
CA GLY A 487 -32.64 -21.76 -3.45
C GLY A 487 -31.87 -21.19 -2.25
N THR A 488 -30.55 -21.37 -2.22
CA THR A 488 -29.69 -20.91 -1.13
C THR A 488 -29.11 -19.51 -1.37
N GLY A 489 -29.01 -19.10 -2.63
CA GLY A 489 -28.34 -17.86 -3.03
C GLY A 489 -26.82 -17.94 -3.01
N LEU A 490 -26.24 -19.09 -2.66
CA LEU A 490 -24.80 -19.29 -2.58
C LEU A 490 -24.19 -19.57 -3.97
N TYR A 491 -22.94 -19.18 -4.13
CA TYR A 491 -22.16 -19.50 -5.33
C TYR A 491 -21.49 -20.86 -5.18
N ALA A 492 -21.36 -21.57 -6.28
CA ALA A 492 -20.69 -22.87 -6.36
C ALA A 492 -19.66 -22.89 -7.48
N ILE A 493 -18.47 -23.38 -7.17
CA ILE A 493 -17.35 -23.53 -8.09
C ILE A 493 -17.48 -24.89 -8.80
N ALA A 494 -17.58 -24.87 -10.13
CA ALA A 494 -17.54 -26.08 -10.96
C ALA A 494 -16.08 -26.44 -11.26
N ALA A 495 -15.43 -27.19 -10.34
CA ALA A 495 -14.01 -27.47 -10.38
C ALA A 495 -13.53 -28.12 -11.71
N ASN A 496 -14.41 -28.87 -12.39
CA ASN A 496 -14.12 -29.47 -13.69
C ASN A 496 -14.17 -28.47 -14.86
N ARG A 497 -14.77 -27.27 -14.67
CA ARG A 497 -14.86 -26.22 -15.69
C ARG A 497 -13.83 -25.10 -15.47
N MET A 498 -13.36 -24.93 -14.24
CA MET A 498 -12.40 -23.86 -13.88
C MET A 498 -11.15 -23.85 -14.77
N PRO A 499 -10.42 -24.99 -14.99
CA PRO A 499 -9.20 -24.96 -15.80
C PRO A 499 -9.43 -24.44 -17.22
N SER A 500 -10.50 -24.90 -17.88
CA SER A 500 -10.83 -24.46 -19.24
C SER A 500 -11.29 -23.00 -19.30
N ALA A 501 -12.03 -22.54 -18.30
CA ALA A 501 -12.48 -21.14 -18.21
C ALA A 501 -11.28 -20.20 -17.98
N ILE A 502 -10.37 -20.55 -17.05
CA ILE A 502 -9.14 -19.80 -16.77
C ILE A 502 -8.25 -19.75 -18.03
N ALA A 503 -7.99 -20.88 -18.68
CA ALA A 503 -7.16 -20.92 -19.89
C ALA A 503 -7.79 -20.11 -21.05
N SER A 504 -9.12 -20.17 -21.20
CA SER A 504 -9.85 -19.38 -22.20
C SER A 504 -9.79 -17.88 -21.90
N LEU A 505 -9.93 -17.48 -20.64
CA LEU A 505 -9.82 -16.08 -20.23
C LEU A 505 -8.39 -15.59 -20.41
N ALA A 506 -7.38 -16.34 -19.96
CA ALA A 506 -5.97 -16.02 -20.18
C ALA A 506 -5.67 -15.75 -21.66
N LYS A 507 -6.17 -16.60 -22.56
CA LYS A 507 -6.03 -16.40 -24.02
C LYS A 507 -6.60 -15.08 -24.50
N GLN A 508 -7.76 -14.65 -23.98
CA GLN A 508 -8.38 -13.38 -24.37
C GLN A 508 -7.58 -12.18 -23.87
N LEU A 509 -7.18 -12.20 -22.59
CA LEU A 509 -6.44 -11.09 -21.97
C LEU A 509 -5.06 -10.91 -22.64
N LEU A 510 -4.31 -12.00 -22.79
CA LEU A 510 -3.01 -12.01 -23.46
C LEU A 510 -3.10 -11.57 -24.94
N ALA A 511 -4.16 -11.98 -25.65
CA ALA A 511 -4.38 -11.53 -27.03
C ALA A 511 -4.70 -10.03 -27.12
N MET A 512 -5.41 -9.45 -26.14
CA MET A 512 -5.68 -8.02 -26.07
C MET A 512 -4.40 -7.23 -25.80
N GLU A 513 -3.53 -7.68 -24.91
CA GLU A 513 -2.21 -7.08 -24.69
C GLU A 513 -1.33 -7.18 -25.93
N ALA A 514 -1.27 -8.36 -26.55
CA ALA A 514 -0.45 -8.60 -27.72
C ALA A 514 -0.85 -7.76 -28.94
N THR A 515 -2.15 -7.48 -29.13
CA THR A 515 -2.64 -6.68 -30.25
C THR A 515 -2.70 -5.18 -29.98
N GLY A 516 -2.80 -4.77 -28.70
CA GLY A 516 -2.92 -3.37 -28.30
C GLY A 516 -4.19 -2.67 -28.80
N GLU A 517 -5.24 -3.45 -29.11
CA GLU A 517 -6.50 -2.94 -29.65
C GLU A 517 -7.36 -2.32 -28.54
N ARG A 518 -7.12 -1.06 -28.22
CA ARG A 518 -7.82 -0.31 -27.17
C ARG A 518 -9.35 -0.46 -27.23
N ALA A 519 -9.96 -0.30 -28.40
CA ALA A 519 -11.41 -0.39 -28.56
C ALA A 519 -11.95 -1.79 -28.21
N ARG A 520 -11.17 -2.84 -28.46
CA ARG A 520 -11.49 -4.23 -28.07
C ARG A 520 -11.46 -4.37 -26.54
N VAL A 521 -10.44 -3.82 -25.87
CA VAL A 521 -10.32 -3.83 -24.41
C VAL A 521 -11.49 -3.08 -23.76
N GLU A 522 -11.80 -1.88 -24.24
CA GLU A 522 -12.92 -1.07 -23.73
C GLU A 522 -14.27 -1.79 -23.91
N THR A 523 -14.49 -2.43 -25.07
CA THR A 523 -15.71 -3.24 -25.33
C THR A 523 -15.78 -4.45 -24.42
N TRP A 524 -14.64 -5.12 -24.16
CA TRP A 524 -14.56 -6.27 -23.26
C TRP A 524 -14.96 -5.89 -21.84
N PHE A 525 -14.37 -4.85 -21.27
CA PHE A 525 -14.73 -4.38 -19.94
C PHE A 525 -16.17 -3.87 -19.89
N ALA A 526 -16.65 -3.12 -20.89
CA ALA A 526 -18.04 -2.68 -20.93
C ALA A 526 -19.06 -3.84 -20.87
N LYS A 527 -18.67 -5.03 -21.35
CA LYS A 527 -19.48 -6.26 -21.23
C LYS A 527 -19.41 -6.86 -19.83
N TYR A 528 -18.22 -6.93 -19.23
CA TYR A 528 -17.98 -7.79 -18.07
C TYR A 528 -17.75 -7.05 -16.73
N ASP A 529 -17.51 -5.73 -16.70
CA ASP A 529 -17.23 -4.99 -15.47
C ASP A 529 -18.49 -4.53 -14.69
N LYS A 530 -19.66 -5.04 -15.05
CA LYS A 530 -20.92 -4.65 -14.41
C LYS A 530 -21.24 -5.59 -13.26
N MET A 531 -21.46 -5.02 -12.08
CA MET A 531 -21.85 -5.81 -10.92
C MET A 531 -23.31 -6.27 -11.03
N PRO A 532 -23.56 -7.60 -11.06
CA PRO A 532 -24.91 -8.13 -11.15
C PRO A 532 -25.76 -7.82 -9.90
N PRO A 533 -27.06 -7.53 -10.03
CA PRO A 533 -27.94 -7.22 -8.89
C PRO A 533 -27.96 -8.33 -7.82
N GLU A 534 -27.84 -9.59 -8.22
CA GLU A 534 -27.77 -10.74 -7.32
C GLU A 534 -26.46 -10.75 -6.51
N LEU A 535 -25.33 -10.33 -7.09
CA LEU A 535 -24.08 -10.21 -6.38
C LEU A 535 -24.12 -9.05 -5.38
N ILE A 536 -24.70 -7.89 -5.76
CA ILE A 536 -24.92 -6.77 -4.84
C ILE A 536 -25.71 -7.24 -3.61
N ARG A 537 -26.79 -7.98 -3.81
CA ARG A 537 -27.59 -8.53 -2.70
C ARG A 537 -26.82 -9.53 -1.85
N ALA A 538 -26.01 -10.38 -2.47
CA ALA A 538 -25.17 -11.34 -1.75
C ALA A 538 -24.11 -10.64 -0.89
N LEU A 539 -23.37 -9.68 -1.45
CA LEU A 539 -22.36 -8.88 -0.74
C LEU A 539 -22.98 -8.08 0.42
N ALA A 540 -24.22 -7.58 0.27
CA ALA A 540 -24.93 -6.88 1.32
C ALA A 540 -25.21 -7.76 2.56
N THR A 541 -25.12 -9.08 2.47
CA THR A 541 -25.22 -9.98 3.64
C THR A 541 -23.95 -10.03 4.47
N ALA A 542 -22.83 -9.52 3.97
CA ALA A 542 -21.51 -9.54 4.62
C ALA A 542 -21.17 -8.22 5.33
N THR A 543 -22.16 -7.47 5.82
CA THR A 543 -21.96 -6.17 6.48
C THR A 543 -21.20 -6.25 7.80
N ASP A 544 -21.23 -7.40 8.46
CA ASP A 544 -20.50 -7.71 9.69
C ASP A 544 -19.02 -8.11 9.44
N VAL A 545 -18.63 -8.39 8.20
CA VAL A 545 -17.24 -8.64 7.85
C VAL A 545 -16.49 -7.32 7.79
N PRO A 546 -15.33 -7.20 8.47
CA PRO A 546 -14.55 -5.96 8.48
C PRO A 546 -14.16 -5.50 7.07
N VAL A 547 -13.95 -4.20 6.91
CA VAL A 547 -13.42 -3.60 5.69
C VAL A 547 -11.94 -3.91 5.56
N ASP A 548 -11.20 -3.71 6.67
CA ASP A 548 -9.79 -4.06 6.76
C ASP A 548 -9.38 -4.39 8.21
N ILE A 549 -8.13 -4.77 8.39
CA ILE A 549 -7.52 -4.97 9.71
C ILE A 549 -7.04 -3.63 10.28
N ASP A 550 -6.96 -3.56 11.60
CA ASP A 550 -6.33 -2.51 12.39
C ASP A 550 -5.17 -3.18 13.16
N PRO A 551 -3.95 -3.19 12.60
CA PRO A 551 -2.81 -3.90 13.16
C PRO A 551 -2.27 -3.20 14.40
N VAL A 552 -1.97 -3.98 15.44
CA VAL A 552 -1.36 -3.52 16.69
C VAL A 552 0.00 -4.15 16.84
N SER A 553 1.04 -3.32 16.74
CA SER A 553 2.42 -3.78 16.95
C SER A 553 2.71 -4.07 18.42
N SER A 554 3.60 -5.04 18.67
CA SER A 554 4.17 -5.31 20.00
C SER A 554 5.16 -4.24 20.47
N PHE A 555 5.61 -3.38 19.57
CA PHE A 555 6.50 -2.27 19.89
C PHE A 555 5.70 -1.03 20.32
N PRO A 556 6.20 -0.25 21.28
CA PRO A 556 5.52 0.98 21.70
C PRO A 556 5.46 1.99 20.57
N GLU A 557 4.29 2.60 20.43
CA GLU A 557 4.12 3.73 19.52
C GLU A 557 4.84 4.96 20.08
N ARG A 558 5.69 5.60 19.27
CA ARG A 558 6.30 6.89 19.57
C ARG A 558 5.82 7.88 18.52
N ILE A 559 5.08 8.91 18.93
CA ILE A 559 4.88 10.15 18.18
C ILE A 559 5.59 11.23 18.99
N GLN A 560 6.66 11.82 18.45
CA GLN A 560 7.43 12.87 19.12
C GLN A 560 6.98 14.28 18.69
#